data_4cdbb41b8db36e9e9068e6052cd634ba
#
_entry.id   4cdbb41b8db36e9e9068e6052cd634ba
#
_cell.length_a   1.000
_cell.length_b   1.000
_cell.length_c   1.000
_cell.angle_alpha   90.00
_cell.angle_beta   90.00
_cell.angle_gamma   90.00
#
_symmetry.space_group_name_H-M   'P 1'
#
loop_
_entity.id
_entity.type
_entity.pdbx_description
1 polymer ?
#
loop_
_entity_poly.entity_id
_entity_poly.type
_entity_poly.pdbx_seq_one_letter_code
_entity_poly.pdbx_strand_id
1 'polypeptide(L)'
;MSISIATKFPSRSIFSRTAVRCRNISSFAPNRHISFKSFWSRSPSEPEHADWTRDTHGPTRQTKAQVNAQQEQDLKHIRDKGLLAQDDSDVGQLDGKPSKHIAVNIDGHPTIFDSAFLRDSCTCSQCRDPHSKQKLFQTSDIPEDLKGSYKSLADEERGLSIELVWKSDVKGYGPDHRTRHSIDWLRRAINTEFEIRSGVQHDDRVYWDNKRITKDNRWVEYKDYMNRDDTLYEALTHLNRYGLLFLRNVPDSETSVVDLASRIGTLKDTFYGRTWDVRSKPKAENIAYTPQFLGLHMDLLYTSNPPHLQLLHSLRARCPGGESFFSDSFAAAHQLHRESAHHFCTLCTFPVTYHYHHENYHYHYTRPVIDLAPFPKYSNPTTLPIQRVNWAPPFQAPFEARIGSNRATLLRSFIAASHSYEKLISSEKNLYEYRLNEGECVIFDNRRVLHARKAFDATKGERWLKGAYVDDDVFFSKLRVLQEKMEGRWVAEGVVREKVA
;
A
#
# COMPACT_ATOMS: atom_id res chain seq x y z
N MET A 1 -37.12 -31.03 -49.48
CA MET A 1 -35.94 -31.78 -49.92
C MET A 1 -34.82 -31.54 -48.93
N SER A 2 -34.62 -32.50 -48.04
CA SER A 2 -33.59 -32.48 -47.00
C SER A 2 -32.31 -33.07 -47.57
N ILE A 3 -31.17 -32.41 -47.35
CA ILE A 3 -29.85 -33.03 -47.54
C ILE A 3 -29.06 -32.85 -46.25
N SER A 4 -28.90 -33.97 -45.55
CA SER A 4 -28.03 -34.15 -44.40
C SER A 4 -26.66 -34.55 -44.89
N ILE A 5 -25.60 -33.85 -44.48
CA ILE A 5 -24.20 -34.27 -44.69
C ILE A 5 -23.57 -34.49 -43.33
N ALA A 6 -23.41 -35.77 -42.99
CA ALA A 6 -22.62 -36.23 -41.87
C ALA A 6 -21.12 -36.35 -42.28
N THR A 7 -20.22 -35.66 -41.66
CA THR A 7 -18.77 -35.90 -41.79
C THR A 7 -18.23 -36.52 -40.51
N LYS A 8 -17.79 -37.77 -40.65
CA LYS A 8 -17.06 -38.56 -39.65
C LYS A 8 -15.64 -38.01 -39.46
N PHE A 9 -15.20 -37.81 -38.24
CA PHE A 9 -13.77 -37.66 -37.89
C PHE A 9 -13.22 -38.99 -37.36
N PRO A 10 -12.03 -39.41 -37.76
CA PRO A 10 -11.38 -40.61 -37.24
C PRO A 10 -10.65 -40.33 -35.96
N SER A 11 -10.84 -41.20 -34.97
CA SER A 11 -10.04 -41.33 -33.76
C SER A 11 -8.65 -41.86 -34.05
N ARG A 12 -7.59 -41.19 -33.61
CA ARG A 12 -6.29 -41.85 -33.34
C ARG A 12 -5.69 -41.26 -32.04
N SER A 13 -5.67 -42.14 -31.09
CA SER A 13 -4.90 -42.04 -29.83
C SER A 13 -3.41 -42.22 -30.12
N ILE A 14 -2.54 -41.34 -29.69
CA ILE A 14 -1.16 -41.59 -29.27
C ILE A 14 -0.74 -40.44 -28.32
N PHE A 15 -0.77 -40.68 -27.02
CA PHE A 15 0.06 -39.99 -26.06
C PHE A 15 0.65 -41.01 -25.10
N SER A 16 1.95 -41.24 -25.27
CA SER A 16 2.76 -42.06 -24.41
C SER A 16 2.88 -41.40 -23.04
N ARG A 17 2.57 -42.16 -21.99
CA ARG A 17 2.76 -41.81 -20.59
C ARG A 17 4.25 -41.84 -20.28
N THR A 18 4.86 -40.68 -20.03
CA THR A 18 6.10 -40.61 -19.26
C THR A 18 5.71 -40.13 -17.86
N ALA A 19 5.51 -41.08 -16.98
CA ALA A 19 5.25 -40.81 -15.57
C ALA A 19 6.58 -40.48 -14.89
N VAL A 20 6.77 -39.19 -14.57
CA VAL A 20 7.82 -38.79 -13.61
C VAL A 20 7.25 -39.07 -12.21
N ARG A 21 7.79 -40.11 -11.57
CA ARG A 21 7.52 -40.40 -10.15
C ARG A 21 8.13 -39.30 -9.31
N CYS A 22 7.32 -38.38 -8.81
CA CYS A 22 7.65 -37.65 -7.61
C CYS A 22 7.47 -38.57 -6.40
N ARG A 23 8.59 -38.89 -5.75
CA ARG A 23 8.60 -39.63 -4.49
C ARG A 23 7.92 -38.79 -3.42
N ASN A 24 7.02 -39.43 -2.70
CA ASN A 24 6.37 -38.99 -1.48
C ASN A 24 7.37 -38.38 -0.50
N ILE A 25 7.17 -37.12 -0.16
CA ILE A 25 7.58 -36.53 1.10
C ILE A 25 6.27 -36.41 1.93
N SER A 26 5.84 -37.54 2.45
CA SER A 26 4.87 -37.61 3.51
C SER A 26 5.64 -37.69 4.82
N SER A 27 5.79 -36.60 5.54
CA SER A 27 5.86 -36.52 7.00
C SER A 27 6.24 -35.11 7.46
N PHE A 28 5.29 -34.17 7.41
CA PHE A 28 5.22 -33.12 8.41
C PHE A 28 3.77 -33.06 8.88
N ALA A 29 3.56 -33.65 10.03
CA ALA A 29 2.28 -33.59 10.73
C ALA A 29 1.95 -32.13 11.07
N PRO A 30 0.72 -31.67 10.85
CA PRO A 30 0.26 -30.40 11.36
C PRO A 30 -0.20 -30.61 12.80
N ASN A 31 0.66 -30.43 13.75
CA ASN A 31 0.28 -30.35 15.16
C ASN A 31 0.96 -29.17 15.82
N ARG A 32 0.29 -28.04 15.73
CA ARG A 32 0.10 -27.06 16.81
C ARG A 32 -1.08 -26.18 16.41
N HIS A 33 -2.26 -26.56 16.88
CA HIS A 33 -3.35 -25.64 17.09
C HIS A 33 -2.85 -24.53 18.02
N ILE A 34 -2.45 -23.41 17.47
CA ILE A 34 -2.32 -22.17 18.24
C ILE A 34 -3.75 -21.74 18.50
N SER A 35 -4.23 -22.07 19.71
CA SER A 35 -5.52 -21.64 20.18
C SER A 35 -5.56 -20.11 20.21
N PHE A 36 -6.35 -19.52 19.34
CA PHE A 36 -6.64 -18.08 19.31
C PHE A 36 -7.21 -17.55 20.63
N LYS A 37 -7.63 -18.43 21.55
CA LYS A 37 -8.15 -18.05 22.86
C LYS A 37 -7.12 -17.47 23.82
N SER A 38 -5.83 -17.77 23.68
CA SER A 38 -4.80 -17.28 24.60
C SER A 38 -4.35 -15.84 24.32
N PHE A 39 -4.71 -15.29 23.17
CA PHE A 39 -4.35 -13.91 22.81
C PHE A 39 -5.38 -12.87 23.30
N TRP A 40 -6.60 -13.29 23.64
CA TRP A 40 -7.74 -12.42 23.92
C TRP A 40 -8.28 -12.51 25.36
N SER A 41 -7.63 -13.24 26.27
CA SER A 41 -8.14 -13.50 27.63
C SER A 41 -7.68 -12.53 28.72
N ARG A 42 -7.10 -11.38 28.36
CA ARG A 42 -6.88 -10.30 29.32
C ARG A 42 -7.83 -9.16 29.01
N SER A 43 -8.91 -9.05 29.77
CA SER A 43 -9.74 -7.86 29.83
C SER A 43 -8.87 -6.68 30.29
N PRO A 44 -8.77 -5.59 29.54
CA PRO A 44 -8.20 -4.36 30.07
C PRO A 44 -9.19 -3.80 31.09
N SER A 45 -8.73 -3.48 32.30
CA SER A 45 -9.42 -2.57 33.20
C SER A 45 -9.70 -1.27 32.45
N GLU A 46 -10.92 -0.77 32.53
CA GLU A 46 -11.34 0.48 31.92
C GLU A 46 -10.35 1.60 32.29
N PRO A 47 -9.78 2.32 31.33
CA PRO A 47 -9.17 3.60 31.60
C PRO A 47 -10.23 4.71 31.47
N GLU A 48 -10.26 5.57 32.47
CA GLU A 48 -11.00 6.82 32.54
C GLU A 48 -10.96 7.61 31.22
N HIS A 49 -12.05 8.33 30.95
CA HIS A 49 -12.24 9.19 29.78
C HIS A 49 -11.02 10.07 29.48
N ALA A 50 -10.23 9.70 28.51
CA ALA A 50 -9.17 10.55 27.95
C ALA A 50 -9.80 11.51 26.92
N ASP A 51 -9.73 12.79 27.22
CA ASP A 51 -10.13 13.90 26.36
C ASP A 51 -9.16 14.01 25.17
N TRP A 52 -9.62 13.61 23.97
CA TRP A 52 -8.83 13.54 22.72
C TRP A 52 -8.67 14.90 22.02
N THR A 53 -8.99 16.01 22.68
CA THR A 53 -8.91 17.35 22.07
C THR A 53 -7.53 18.01 22.21
N ARG A 54 -6.53 17.34 22.80
CA ARG A 54 -5.21 17.92 23.13
C ARG A 54 -3.98 17.08 22.79
N ASP A 55 -3.92 16.41 21.67
CA ASP A 55 -2.64 15.85 21.19
C ASP A 55 -2.10 16.62 19.99
N THR A 56 -1.41 17.71 20.31
CA THR A 56 -0.51 18.47 19.43
C THR A 56 0.94 17.94 19.48
N HIS A 57 1.15 16.72 19.98
CA HIS A 57 2.48 16.13 20.02
C HIS A 57 2.57 15.02 18.97
N GLY A 58 3.42 15.25 17.98
CA GLY A 58 3.94 14.21 17.10
C GLY A 58 4.57 13.06 17.91
N PRO A 59 4.88 11.92 17.27
CA PRO A 59 5.39 10.74 17.97
C PRO A 59 6.53 11.13 18.88
N THR A 60 6.40 10.83 20.16
CA THR A 60 7.42 11.09 21.18
C THR A 60 8.70 10.40 20.74
N ARG A 61 9.71 11.17 20.36
CA ARG A 61 11.06 10.64 20.09
C ARG A 61 11.45 9.80 21.30
N GLN A 62 11.59 8.49 21.08
CA GLN A 62 12.16 7.60 22.09
C GLN A 62 13.50 8.20 22.56
N THR A 63 13.71 8.26 23.86
CA THR A 63 14.96 8.74 24.39
C THR A 63 16.08 7.75 24.02
N LYS A 64 17.32 8.24 23.85
CA LYS A 64 18.49 7.38 23.58
C LYS A 64 18.58 6.17 24.54
N ALA A 65 18.17 6.35 25.80
CA ALA A 65 18.13 5.28 26.79
C ALA A 65 17.08 4.20 26.48
N GLN A 66 15.92 4.57 25.95
CA GLN A 66 14.86 3.62 25.57
C GLN A 66 15.24 2.82 24.33
N VAL A 67 15.88 3.45 23.33
CA VAL A 67 16.40 2.78 22.14
C VAL A 67 17.51 1.80 22.50
N ASN A 68 18.42 2.17 23.40
CA ASN A 68 19.50 1.30 23.86
C ASN A 68 19.00 0.11 24.66
N ALA A 69 18.00 0.32 25.57
CA ALA A 69 17.40 -0.76 26.34
C ALA A 69 16.64 -1.76 25.44
N GLN A 70 16.00 -1.27 24.38
CA GLN A 70 15.33 -2.13 23.40
C GLN A 70 16.34 -2.94 22.59
N GLN A 71 17.43 -2.33 22.14
CA GLN A 71 18.51 -3.01 21.41
C GLN A 71 19.21 -4.07 22.25
N GLU A 72 19.44 -3.83 23.53
CA GLU A 72 19.98 -4.85 24.45
C GLU A 72 18.99 -6.02 24.66
N GLN A 73 17.69 -5.73 24.78
CA GLN A 73 16.68 -6.76 24.86
C GLN A 73 16.58 -7.59 23.59
N ASP A 74 16.68 -6.96 22.43
CA ASP A 74 16.62 -7.62 21.13
C ASP A 74 17.87 -8.49 20.90
N LEU A 75 19.05 -8.01 21.26
CA LEU A 75 20.30 -8.79 21.23
C LEU A 75 20.24 -9.99 22.20
N LYS A 76 19.71 -9.80 23.39
CA LYS A 76 19.51 -10.88 24.35
C LYS A 76 18.51 -11.92 23.82
N HIS A 77 17.40 -11.47 23.24
CA HIS A 77 16.39 -12.35 22.64
C HIS A 77 16.92 -13.15 21.44
N ILE A 78 17.78 -12.56 20.62
CA ILE A 78 18.47 -13.21 19.50
C ILE A 78 19.47 -14.26 20.00
N ARG A 79 20.18 -13.94 21.09
CA ARG A 79 21.11 -14.85 21.77
C ARG A 79 20.40 -16.04 22.42
N ASP A 80 19.30 -15.77 23.13
CA ASP A 80 18.49 -16.79 23.84
C ASP A 80 17.76 -17.74 22.87
N LYS A 81 17.53 -17.32 21.62
CA LYS A 81 16.93 -18.16 20.56
C LYS A 81 17.94 -18.95 19.74
N GLY A 82 19.22 -18.88 20.03
CA GLY A 82 20.29 -19.57 19.29
C GLY A 82 20.41 -19.10 17.83
N LEU A 83 19.91 -17.91 17.51
CA LEU A 83 20.00 -17.29 16.18
C LEU A 83 21.35 -16.62 15.95
N LEU A 84 22.14 -16.42 17.00
CA LEU A 84 23.58 -16.16 16.93
C LEU A 84 24.27 -17.51 17.20
N ALA A 85 25.17 -17.92 16.31
CA ALA A 85 26.03 -19.06 16.57
C ALA A 85 26.74 -18.86 17.91
N GLN A 86 26.84 -19.95 18.71
CA GLN A 86 27.45 -19.94 20.06
C GLN A 86 28.95 -19.59 20.06
N ASP A 87 29.49 -19.21 18.92
CA ASP A 87 30.91 -18.88 18.76
C ASP A 87 31.08 -17.37 18.68
N ASP A 88 31.18 -16.73 19.86
CA ASP A 88 31.51 -15.30 20.02
C ASP A 88 32.89 -14.92 19.42
N SER A 89 33.63 -15.89 18.89
CA SER A 89 34.94 -15.67 18.26
C SER A 89 34.88 -15.05 16.88
N ASP A 90 33.71 -14.96 16.23
CA ASP A 90 33.56 -14.48 14.85
C ASP A 90 32.99 -13.04 14.76
N VAL A 91 32.76 -12.36 15.88
CA VAL A 91 32.49 -10.91 15.87
C VAL A 91 33.83 -10.20 15.68
N GLY A 92 34.03 -9.68 14.47
CA GLY A 92 35.26 -8.92 14.14
C GLY A 92 35.40 -7.75 15.07
N GLN A 93 36.45 -7.78 15.89
CA GLN A 93 36.89 -6.63 16.65
C GLN A 93 37.18 -5.46 15.71
N LEU A 94 37.13 -4.25 16.22
CA LEU A 94 37.53 -2.97 15.59
C LEU A 94 38.95 -3.02 14.92
N ASP A 95 39.65 -4.15 14.92
CA ASP A 95 41.05 -4.32 14.56
C ASP A 95 41.29 -5.01 13.20
N GLY A 96 40.38 -4.90 12.24
CA GLY A 96 40.69 -5.17 10.84
C GLY A 96 40.76 -6.64 10.41
N LYS A 97 40.41 -7.63 11.22
CA LYS A 97 40.32 -9.03 10.78
C LYS A 97 39.03 -9.27 10.00
N PRO A 98 39.10 -10.00 8.85
CA PRO A 98 37.88 -10.34 8.09
C PRO A 98 36.90 -11.16 8.92
N SER A 99 35.64 -10.70 9.01
CA SER A 99 34.57 -11.35 9.76
C SER A 99 33.27 -11.41 8.94
N LYS A 100 32.40 -12.36 9.27
CA LYS A 100 31.01 -12.41 8.79
C LYS A 100 30.16 -11.28 9.39
N HIS A 101 30.46 -10.90 10.62
CA HIS A 101 29.77 -9.85 11.35
C HIS A 101 30.73 -8.70 11.60
N ILE A 102 30.37 -7.51 11.15
CA ILE A 102 31.21 -6.31 11.18
C ILE A 102 30.62 -5.34 12.18
N ALA A 103 31.33 -5.08 13.27
CA ALA A 103 30.93 -4.08 14.26
C ALA A 103 31.41 -2.70 13.82
N VAL A 104 30.49 -1.77 13.59
CA VAL A 104 30.75 -0.38 13.24
C VAL A 104 30.29 0.53 14.37
N ASN A 105 31.12 1.47 14.77
CA ASN A 105 30.72 2.45 15.77
C ASN A 105 29.81 3.51 15.11
N ILE A 106 28.56 3.58 15.57
CA ILE A 106 27.58 4.57 15.14
C ILE A 106 27.17 5.39 16.36
N ASP A 107 27.48 6.67 16.34
CA ASP A 107 27.15 7.61 17.44
C ASP A 107 27.68 7.17 18.83
N GLY A 108 28.84 6.51 18.86
CA GLY A 108 29.45 6.03 20.10
C GLY A 108 29.02 4.62 20.51
N HIS A 109 28.12 3.97 19.72
CA HIS A 109 27.64 2.63 20.01
C HIS A 109 28.09 1.61 18.95
N PRO A 110 28.68 0.47 19.33
CA PRO A 110 29.02 -0.59 18.39
C PRO A 110 27.75 -1.24 17.86
N THR A 111 27.57 -1.17 16.55
CA THR A 111 26.44 -1.79 15.84
C THR A 111 26.95 -2.87 14.90
N ILE A 112 26.36 -4.06 14.98
CA ILE A 112 26.80 -5.22 14.21
C ILE A 112 25.99 -5.32 12.91
N PHE A 113 26.71 -5.42 11.79
CA PHE A 113 26.14 -5.65 10.45
C PHE A 113 26.62 -6.98 9.88
N ASP A 114 25.75 -7.67 9.17
CA ASP A 114 26.11 -8.82 8.36
C ASP A 114 26.96 -8.39 7.15
N SER A 115 28.06 -9.09 6.88
CA SER A 115 28.91 -8.83 5.72
C SER A 115 28.15 -8.94 4.40
N ALA A 116 27.21 -9.89 4.28
CA ALA A 116 26.40 -10.04 3.08
C ALA A 116 25.49 -8.84 2.85
N PHE A 117 24.88 -8.29 3.92
CA PHE A 117 24.08 -7.06 3.84
C PHE A 117 24.92 -5.88 3.33
N LEU A 118 26.11 -5.66 3.90
CA LEU A 118 26.99 -4.57 3.48
C LEU A 118 27.48 -4.76 2.05
N ARG A 119 27.81 -6.01 1.66
CA ARG A 119 28.25 -6.33 0.28
C ARG A 119 27.14 -6.16 -0.73
N ASP A 120 25.94 -6.65 -0.42
CA ASP A 120 24.78 -6.59 -1.29
C ASP A 120 24.37 -5.15 -1.60
N SER A 121 24.56 -4.26 -0.62
CA SER A 121 24.21 -2.84 -0.70
C SER A 121 25.29 -1.97 -1.38
N CYS A 122 26.34 -2.57 -1.97
CA CYS A 122 27.40 -1.82 -2.65
C CYS A 122 26.86 -1.00 -3.82
N THR A 123 27.22 0.28 -3.89
CA THR A 123 26.76 1.24 -4.93
C THR A 123 27.85 1.67 -5.90
N CYS A 124 29.06 1.07 -5.86
CA CYS A 124 30.14 1.42 -6.78
C CYS A 124 29.78 1.08 -8.23
N SER A 125 30.50 1.66 -9.19
CA SER A 125 30.26 1.46 -10.64
C SER A 125 30.45 0.03 -11.12
N GLN A 126 31.19 -0.81 -10.38
CA GLN A 126 31.30 -2.24 -10.67
C GLN A 126 30.09 -3.03 -10.20
N CYS A 127 29.37 -2.55 -9.19
CA CYS A 127 28.21 -3.23 -8.60
C CYS A 127 26.87 -2.71 -9.12
N ARG A 128 26.86 -1.48 -9.62
CA ARG A 128 25.66 -0.86 -10.21
C ARG A 128 26.01 -0.15 -11.49
N ASP A 129 25.22 -0.41 -12.50
CA ASP A 129 25.34 0.27 -13.78
C ASP A 129 25.14 1.80 -13.59
N PRO A 130 26.06 2.64 -14.09
CA PRO A 130 26.01 4.08 -13.86
C PRO A 130 24.81 4.78 -14.51
N HIS A 131 24.21 4.19 -15.55
CA HIS A 131 23.09 4.76 -16.28
C HIS A 131 21.74 4.23 -15.79
N SER A 132 21.56 2.91 -15.82
CA SER A 132 20.32 2.27 -15.36
C SER A 132 20.18 2.22 -13.85
N LYS A 133 21.27 2.42 -13.10
CA LYS A 133 21.34 2.26 -11.63
C LYS A 133 21.02 0.85 -11.13
N GLN A 134 20.88 -0.10 -12.05
CA GLN A 134 20.56 -1.48 -11.73
C GLN A 134 21.79 -2.22 -11.22
N LYS A 135 21.56 -3.24 -10.41
CA LYS A 135 22.56 -4.12 -9.82
C LYS A 135 23.19 -5.02 -10.89
N LEU A 136 24.49 -5.16 -10.90
CA LEU A 136 25.24 -5.95 -11.89
C LEU A 136 25.61 -7.36 -11.40
N PHE A 137 25.20 -7.77 -10.22
CA PHE A 137 25.33 -9.12 -9.67
C PHE A 137 24.04 -9.52 -8.95
N GLN A 138 23.86 -10.80 -8.67
CA GLN A 138 22.71 -11.30 -7.91
C GLN A 138 23.08 -11.46 -6.43
N THR A 139 22.12 -11.31 -5.53
CA THR A 139 22.33 -11.57 -4.10
C THR A 139 22.80 -13.03 -3.87
N SER A 140 22.31 -13.96 -4.69
CA SER A 140 22.71 -15.37 -4.66
C SER A 140 24.17 -15.63 -5.10
N ASP A 141 24.85 -14.65 -5.72
CA ASP A 141 26.26 -14.77 -6.09
C ASP A 141 27.19 -14.48 -4.91
N ILE A 142 26.64 -13.93 -3.81
CA ILE A 142 27.41 -13.65 -2.59
C ILE A 142 27.76 -14.97 -1.91
N PRO A 143 29.05 -15.22 -1.64
CA PRO A 143 29.46 -16.44 -0.93
C PRO A 143 28.86 -16.54 0.48
N GLU A 144 28.36 -17.70 0.88
CA GLU A 144 27.77 -17.94 2.20
C GLU A 144 28.77 -17.70 3.35
N ASP A 145 30.06 -17.85 3.07
CA ASP A 145 31.14 -17.62 4.01
C ASP A 145 31.83 -16.26 3.83
N LEU A 146 31.19 -15.32 3.11
CA LEU A 146 31.73 -13.98 2.88
C LEU A 146 32.16 -13.33 4.19
N LYS A 147 33.43 -12.91 4.20
CA LYS A 147 34.02 -12.15 5.32
C LYS A 147 34.58 -10.82 4.82
N GLY A 148 34.36 -9.78 5.59
CA GLY A 148 34.86 -8.45 5.29
C GLY A 148 35.61 -7.84 6.46
N SER A 149 36.48 -6.91 6.15
CA SER A 149 37.08 -5.99 7.10
C SER A 149 36.88 -4.56 6.61
N TYR A 150 36.93 -3.59 7.51
CA TYR A 150 36.73 -2.19 7.13
C TYR A 150 37.77 -1.27 7.75
N LYS A 151 37.93 -0.12 7.15
CA LYS A 151 38.59 1.05 7.73
C LYS A 151 37.63 2.24 7.70
N SER A 152 37.72 3.08 8.73
CA SER A 152 36.98 4.33 8.75
C SER A 152 37.68 5.36 7.88
N LEU A 153 36.91 6.14 7.15
CA LEU A 153 37.36 7.25 6.32
C LEU A 153 36.65 8.51 6.79
N ALA A 154 37.43 9.58 6.97
CA ALA A 154 36.91 10.94 7.19
C ALA A 154 37.11 11.72 5.89
N ASP A 155 36.06 12.27 5.33
CA ASP A 155 36.07 13.13 4.15
C ASP A 155 35.45 14.47 4.54
N GLU A 156 36.12 15.58 4.26
CA GLU A 156 35.66 16.92 4.66
C GLU A 156 34.33 17.29 3.98
N GLU A 157 34.09 16.79 2.77
CA GLU A 157 32.84 17.06 1.99
C GLU A 157 31.75 16.01 2.23
N ARG A 158 32.13 14.73 2.46
CA ARG A 158 31.20 13.58 2.50
C ARG A 158 30.97 13.02 3.89
N GLY A 159 31.66 13.56 4.89
CA GLY A 159 31.56 13.11 6.27
C GLY A 159 32.21 11.76 6.56
N LEU A 160 31.79 11.13 7.66
CA LEU A 160 32.34 9.85 8.10
C LEU A 160 31.75 8.70 7.24
N SER A 161 32.62 7.81 6.77
CA SER A 161 32.27 6.63 6.00
C SER A 161 33.13 5.44 6.40
N ILE A 162 32.70 4.22 6.00
CA ILE A 162 33.50 3.01 6.09
C ILE A 162 33.84 2.52 4.68
N GLU A 163 35.05 2.03 4.48
CA GLU A 163 35.47 1.32 3.27
C GLU A 163 35.74 -0.13 3.62
N LEU A 164 35.06 -1.02 2.94
CA LEU A 164 35.09 -2.47 3.18
C LEU A 164 35.89 -3.17 2.11
N VAL A 165 36.66 -4.16 2.54
CA VAL A 165 37.44 -5.09 1.74
C VAL A 165 36.92 -6.50 2.00
N TRP A 166 36.73 -7.29 0.96
CA TRP A 166 36.15 -8.63 1.06
C TRP A 166 37.21 -9.70 0.91
N LYS A 167 37.12 -10.72 1.80
CA LYS A 167 37.93 -11.94 1.65
C LYS A 167 37.13 -12.93 0.83
N SER A 168 37.20 -13.26 -0.27
CA SER A 168 36.31 -14.14 -1.11
C SER A 168 35.06 -13.41 -1.54
N ASP A 169 35.22 -12.37 -2.36
CA ASP A 169 34.08 -11.62 -2.92
C ASP A 169 33.29 -12.44 -3.98
N VAL A 170 32.21 -11.87 -4.46
CA VAL A 170 31.41 -12.37 -5.59
C VAL A 170 32.35 -12.68 -6.78
N LYS A 171 32.13 -13.81 -7.44
CA LYS A 171 32.96 -14.25 -8.60
C LYS A 171 32.99 -13.16 -9.67
N GLY A 172 34.18 -12.82 -10.12
CA GLY A 172 34.44 -11.78 -11.12
C GLY A 172 34.82 -10.43 -10.53
N TYR A 173 34.70 -10.24 -9.22
CA TYR A 173 35.23 -9.06 -8.52
C TYR A 173 36.66 -9.36 -8.04
N GLY A 174 37.57 -8.46 -8.37
CA GLY A 174 38.98 -8.57 -7.97
C GLY A 174 39.26 -8.15 -6.53
N PRO A 175 40.49 -8.38 -6.05
CA PRO A 175 40.88 -7.96 -4.68
C PRO A 175 40.87 -6.45 -4.48
N ASP A 176 40.78 -5.66 -5.54
CA ASP A 176 40.71 -4.21 -5.52
C ASP A 176 39.28 -3.67 -5.41
N HIS A 177 38.27 -4.53 -5.43
CA HIS A 177 36.90 -4.10 -5.21
C HIS A 177 36.73 -3.55 -3.79
N ARG A 178 36.13 -2.37 -3.69
CA ARG A 178 35.84 -1.67 -2.44
C ARG A 178 34.38 -1.32 -2.35
N THR A 179 33.79 -1.61 -1.20
CA THR A 179 32.43 -1.15 -0.85
C THR A 179 32.54 0.02 0.13
N ARG A 180 31.85 1.12 -0.16
CA ARG A 180 31.81 2.27 0.73
C ARG A 180 30.40 2.56 1.18
N HIS A 181 30.24 2.82 2.50
CA HIS A 181 28.99 3.26 3.10
C HIS A 181 29.25 4.45 4.02
N SER A 182 28.44 5.50 3.90
CA SER A 182 28.49 6.61 4.87
C SER A 182 27.91 6.15 6.21
N ILE A 183 28.40 6.72 7.31
CA ILE A 183 27.83 6.45 8.65
C ILE A 183 26.37 6.86 8.70
N ASP A 184 25.99 7.92 7.98
CA ASP A 184 24.58 8.35 7.87
C ASP A 184 23.70 7.31 7.19
N TRP A 185 24.20 6.67 6.13
CA TRP A 185 23.47 5.58 5.50
C TRP A 185 23.29 4.38 6.44
N LEU A 186 24.36 3.99 7.14
CA LEU A 186 24.31 2.90 8.13
C LEU A 186 23.33 3.21 9.27
N ARG A 187 23.36 4.45 9.79
CA ARG A 187 22.42 4.92 10.83
C ARG A 187 20.97 4.80 10.37
N ARG A 188 20.68 5.17 9.14
CA ARG A 188 19.35 5.04 8.56
C ARG A 188 18.95 3.59 8.33
N ALA A 189 19.88 2.75 7.84
CA ALA A 189 19.60 1.34 7.60
C ALA A 189 19.21 0.56 8.86
N ILE A 190 19.70 0.95 10.03
CA ILE A 190 19.32 0.36 11.32
C ILE A 190 17.90 0.79 11.73
N ASN A 191 17.56 2.05 11.45
CA ASN A 191 16.31 2.67 11.89
C ASN A 191 15.19 2.57 10.85
N THR A 192 15.43 1.85 9.74
CA THR A 192 14.42 1.70 8.70
C THR A 192 13.37 0.70 9.14
N GLU A 193 12.16 1.17 9.38
CA GLU A 193 11.03 0.31 9.66
C GLU A 193 10.67 -0.54 8.44
N PHE A 194 10.22 -1.76 8.70
CA PHE A 194 9.86 -2.71 7.65
C PHE A 194 8.78 -2.16 6.71
N GLU A 195 7.86 -1.35 7.23
CA GLU A 195 6.79 -0.71 6.49
C GLU A 195 7.30 0.26 5.41
N ILE A 196 8.37 0.99 5.69
CA ILE A 196 9.03 1.85 4.71
C ILE A 196 9.67 1.01 3.60
N ARG A 197 10.21 -0.16 3.93
CA ARG A 197 10.80 -1.09 2.95
C ARG A 197 9.77 -1.71 2.02
N SER A 198 8.55 -1.94 2.50
CA SER A 198 7.46 -2.46 1.68
C SER A 198 6.86 -1.42 0.71
N GLY A 199 7.37 -0.19 0.70
CA GLY A 199 6.88 0.90 -0.14
C GLY A 199 5.55 1.50 0.34
N VAL A 200 5.05 1.07 1.49
CA VAL A 200 3.78 1.54 2.05
C VAL A 200 4.09 2.59 3.12
N GLN A 201 3.98 3.86 2.75
CA GLN A 201 4.10 4.97 3.70
C GLN A 201 2.78 5.14 4.44
N HIS A 202 2.66 4.55 5.63
CA HIS A 202 1.45 4.64 6.44
C HIS A 202 1.50 5.74 7.51
N ASP A 203 2.68 6.23 7.88
CA ASP A 203 2.89 7.05 9.07
C ASP A 203 2.26 8.44 9.02
N ASP A 204 1.97 8.94 7.81
CA ASP A 204 1.43 10.29 7.60
C ASP A 204 -0.08 10.34 7.35
N ARG A 205 -0.79 9.22 7.42
CA ARG A 205 -2.23 9.20 7.15
C ARG A 205 -3.02 9.93 8.22
N VAL A 206 -3.85 10.85 7.79
CA VAL A 206 -4.78 11.59 8.65
C VAL A 206 -6.17 10.99 8.47
N TYR A 207 -6.67 10.32 9.51
CA TYR A 207 -8.04 9.83 9.53
C TYR A 207 -9.00 10.97 9.82
N TRP A 208 -10.10 11.04 9.07
CA TRP A 208 -11.01 12.17 9.15
C TRP A 208 -12.48 11.80 9.28
N ASP A 209 -13.21 12.69 9.92
CA ASP A 209 -14.66 12.81 9.91
C ASP A 209 -15.07 14.07 9.12
N ASN A 210 -16.38 14.30 8.98
CA ASN A 210 -16.91 15.47 8.26
C ASN A 210 -16.34 16.81 8.77
N LYS A 211 -16.27 16.98 10.10
CA LYS A 211 -15.75 18.22 10.69
C LYS A 211 -14.30 18.45 10.33
N ARG A 212 -13.48 17.40 10.40
CA ARG A 212 -12.05 17.49 10.10
C ARG A 212 -11.80 17.77 8.63
N ILE A 213 -12.42 17.00 7.73
CA ILE A 213 -12.17 17.18 6.29
C ILE A 213 -12.71 18.52 5.78
N THR A 214 -13.82 19.01 6.32
CA THR A 214 -14.35 20.35 6.00
C THR A 214 -13.35 21.45 6.33
N LYS A 215 -12.61 21.30 7.45
CA LYS A 215 -11.57 22.26 7.87
C LYS A 215 -10.29 22.11 7.06
N ASP A 216 -9.84 20.87 6.86
CA ASP A 216 -8.50 20.55 6.36
C ASP A 216 -8.48 20.31 4.85
N ASN A 217 -9.67 20.28 4.19
CA ASN A 217 -9.76 20.06 2.74
C ASN A 217 -8.94 21.09 1.95
N ARG A 218 -8.28 20.61 0.90
CA ARG A 218 -7.43 21.45 0.08
C ARG A 218 -8.01 21.63 -1.32
N TRP A 219 -8.06 22.90 -1.74
CA TRP A 219 -8.39 23.30 -3.10
C TRP A 219 -7.13 23.76 -3.82
N VAL A 220 -6.91 23.24 -5.02
CA VAL A 220 -5.73 23.56 -5.83
C VAL A 220 -6.18 24.15 -7.15
N GLU A 221 -5.53 25.23 -7.57
CA GLU A 221 -5.75 25.84 -8.87
C GLU A 221 -5.19 24.95 -9.98
N TYR A 222 -5.98 24.72 -11.04
CA TYR A 222 -5.54 23.92 -12.20
C TYR A 222 -4.19 24.38 -12.76
N LYS A 223 -4.01 25.70 -12.97
CA LYS A 223 -2.77 26.25 -13.52
C LYS A 223 -1.56 25.95 -12.67
N ASP A 224 -1.68 26.06 -11.35
CA ASP A 224 -0.58 25.81 -10.42
C ASP A 224 -0.27 24.30 -10.35
N TYR A 225 -1.30 23.47 -10.31
CA TYR A 225 -1.14 22.00 -10.36
C TYR A 225 -0.41 21.55 -11.62
N MET A 226 -0.72 22.14 -12.78
CA MET A 226 -0.13 21.76 -14.06
C MET A 226 1.29 22.28 -14.25
N ASN A 227 1.62 23.48 -13.74
CA ASN A 227 2.85 24.17 -14.12
C ASN A 227 3.91 24.21 -13.01
N ARG A 228 3.55 23.90 -11.74
CA ARG A 228 4.44 24.03 -10.60
C ARG A 228 4.62 22.67 -9.91
N ASP A 229 5.89 22.24 -9.79
CA ASP A 229 6.22 20.97 -9.14
C ASP A 229 6.06 21.04 -7.61
N ASP A 230 6.29 22.21 -6.99
CA ASP A 230 6.05 22.43 -5.57
C ASP A 230 4.56 22.29 -5.22
N THR A 231 3.68 22.92 -5.99
CA THR A 231 2.23 22.78 -5.83
C THR A 231 1.76 21.35 -6.07
N LEU A 232 2.32 20.67 -7.09
CA LEU A 232 2.02 19.25 -7.32
C LEU A 232 2.47 18.39 -6.14
N TYR A 233 3.68 18.63 -5.62
CA TYR A 233 4.20 17.89 -4.45
C TYR A 233 3.30 18.04 -3.23
N GLU A 234 2.91 19.26 -2.91
CA GLU A 234 1.98 19.55 -1.81
C GLU A 234 0.60 18.91 -2.03
N ALA A 235 0.08 18.94 -3.27
CA ALA A 235 -1.19 18.33 -3.64
C ALA A 235 -1.16 16.80 -3.47
N LEU A 236 -0.11 16.13 -3.99
CA LEU A 236 0.04 14.67 -3.86
C LEU A 236 0.35 14.24 -2.42
N THR A 237 1.08 15.04 -1.66
CA THR A 237 1.30 14.81 -0.22
C THR A 237 -0.02 14.91 0.55
N HIS A 238 -0.83 15.94 0.27
CA HIS A 238 -2.16 16.05 0.88
C HIS A 238 -3.06 14.85 0.50
N LEU A 239 -3.07 14.47 -0.77
CA LEU A 239 -3.82 13.32 -1.26
C LEU A 239 -3.37 12.01 -0.58
N ASN A 240 -2.07 11.79 -0.38
CA ASN A 240 -1.54 10.64 0.35
C ASN A 240 -2.02 10.62 1.82
N ARG A 241 -2.06 11.78 2.47
CA ARG A 241 -2.43 11.92 3.88
C ARG A 241 -3.94 11.78 4.11
N TYR A 242 -4.77 12.45 3.30
CA TYR A 242 -6.22 12.54 3.49
C TYR A 242 -7.01 11.63 2.54
N GLY A 243 -6.43 11.19 1.44
CA GLY A 243 -7.11 10.40 0.41
C GLY A 243 -8.09 11.19 -0.44
N LEU A 244 -8.17 12.52 -0.29
CA LEU A 244 -9.15 13.38 -0.97
C LEU A 244 -8.51 14.73 -1.32
N LEU A 245 -8.74 15.21 -2.55
CA LEU A 245 -8.22 16.47 -3.06
C LEU A 245 -9.18 17.06 -4.08
N PHE A 246 -9.32 18.38 -4.09
CA PHE A 246 -10.14 19.11 -5.06
C PHE A 246 -9.32 20.09 -5.88
N LEU A 247 -9.65 20.17 -7.18
CA LEU A 247 -9.10 21.16 -8.10
C LEU A 247 -10.23 22.04 -8.64
N ARG A 248 -9.91 23.28 -8.92
CA ARG A 248 -10.83 24.25 -9.50
C ARG A 248 -10.23 24.94 -10.71
N ASN A 249 -11.08 25.62 -11.48
CA ASN A 249 -10.70 26.30 -12.73
C ASN A 249 -10.09 25.35 -13.74
N VAL A 250 -10.56 24.08 -13.75
CA VAL A 250 -10.19 23.07 -14.74
C VAL A 250 -10.89 23.43 -16.05
N PRO A 251 -10.17 23.49 -17.20
CA PRO A 251 -10.76 23.86 -18.48
C PRO A 251 -11.92 22.96 -18.89
N ASP A 252 -12.94 23.52 -19.51
CA ASP A 252 -14.10 22.80 -20.06
C ASP A 252 -13.69 22.00 -21.32
N SER A 253 -12.98 20.91 -21.08
CA SER A 253 -12.51 19.98 -22.11
C SER A 253 -12.57 18.56 -21.62
N GLU A 254 -12.95 17.64 -22.49
CA GLU A 254 -12.93 16.20 -22.19
C GLU A 254 -11.52 15.66 -21.96
N THR A 255 -10.49 16.35 -22.47
CA THR A 255 -9.09 15.97 -22.28
C THR A 255 -8.52 16.45 -20.95
N SER A 256 -9.15 17.42 -20.27
CA SER A 256 -8.62 18.00 -19.03
C SER A 256 -8.38 16.96 -17.93
N VAL A 257 -9.24 15.95 -17.81
CA VAL A 257 -9.04 14.85 -16.85
C VAL A 257 -7.81 13.99 -17.21
N VAL A 258 -7.54 13.84 -18.51
CA VAL A 258 -6.33 13.15 -19.01
C VAL A 258 -5.08 13.94 -18.67
N ASP A 259 -5.12 15.26 -18.86
CA ASP A 259 -3.99 16.14 -18.55
C ASP A 259 -3.68 16.11 -17.06
N LEU A 260 -4.71 16.22 -16.20
CA LEU A 260 -4.57 16.13 -14.75
C LEU A 260 -3.96 14.78 -14.31
N ALA A 261 -4.49 13.68 -14.82
CA ALA A 261 -3.98 12.33 -14.48
C ALA A 261 -2.56 12.13 -15.02
N SER A 262 -2.25 12.62 -16.25
CA SER A 262 -0.92 12.49 -16.87
C SER A 262 0.14 13.30 -16.12
N ARG A 263 -0.23 14.34 -15.39
CA ARG A 263 0.68 15.09 -14.52
C ARG A 263 1.19 14.23 -13.35
N ILE A 264 0.37 13.29 -12.87
CA ILE A 264 0.79 12.25 -11.93
C ILE A 264 1.61 11.19 -12.68
N GLY A 265 1.08 10.66 -13.79
CA GLY A 265 1.74 9.69 -14.64
C GLY A 265 0.78 8.96 -15.58
N THR A 266 1.09 7.73 -15.96
CA THR A 266 0.28 6.95 -16.88
C THR A 266 -1.09 6.62 -16.31
N LEU A 267 -2.14 6.87 -17.09
CA LEU A 267 -3.51 6.48 -16.72
C LEU A 267 -3.65 4.95 -16.78
N LYS A 268 -4.51 4.42 -15.91
CA LYS A 268 -4.90 3.01 -15.95
C LYS A 268 -5.97 2.79 -17.03
N ASP A 269 -5.67 1.96 -18.02
CA ASP A 269 -6.67 1.48 -18.96
C ASP A 269 -7.54 0.39 -18.31
N THR A 270 -8.84 0.48 -18.54
CA THR A 270 -9.83 -0.48 -18.08
C THR A 270 -10.73 -0.91 -19.22
N PHE A 271 -11.64 -1.85 -18.97
CA PHE A 271 -12.64 -2.22 -19.99
C PHE A 271 -13.65 -1.10 -20.30
N TYR A 272 -13.69 -0.03 -19.47
CA TYR A 272 -14.42 1.22 -19.80
C TYR A 272 -13.59 2.14 -20.72
N GLY A 273 -12.35 1.78 -21.02
CA GLY A 273 -11.36 2.59 -21.72
C GLY A 273 -10.44 3.37 -20.81
N ARG A 274 -9.66 4.26 -21.40
CA ARG A 274 -8.72 5.14 -20.71
C ARG A 274 -9.40 6.22 -19.88
N THR A 275 -10.58 6.64 -20.34
CA THR A 275 -11.51 7.56 -19.66
C THR A 275 -12.92 7.07 -19.86
N TRP A 276 -13.84 7.49 -18.99
CA TRP A 276 -15.25 7.16 -19.12
C TRP A 276 -16.14 8.34 -18.76
N ASP A 277 -17.39 8.28 -19.23
CA ASP A 277 -18.40 9.31 -19.01
C ASP A 277 -19.42 8.86 -17.97
N VAL A 278 -19.62 9.65 -16.93
CA VAL A 278 -20.71 9.48 -15.97
C VAL A 278 -21.86 10.42 -16.39
N ARG A 279 -22.69 9.91 -17.29
CA ARG A 279 -23.90 10.60 -17.81
C ARG A 279 -25.10 9.67 -17.68
N SER A 280 -26.29 10.23 -17.51
CA SER A 280 -27.51 9.44 -17.55
C SER A 280 -27.74 8.88 -18.95
N LYS A 281 -27.90 7.57 -19.07
CA LYS A 281 -28.15 6.85 -20.32
C LYS A 281 -29.44 6.05 -20.24
N PRO A 282 -30.30 6.00 -21.29
CA PRO A 282 -31.34 5.01 -21.40
C PRO A 282 -30.71 3.59 -21.43
N LYS A 283 -31.31 2.61 -20.75
CA LYS A 283 -30.80 1.22 -20.67
C LYS A 283 -29.30 1.15 -20.24
N ALA A 284 -29.00 1.84 -19.16
CA ALA A 284 -27.63 1.92 -18.63
C ALA A 284 -27.09 0.52 -18.26
N GLU A 285 -25.89 0.21 -18.73
CA GLU A 285 -25.13 -1.00 -18.40
C GLU A 285 -24.52 -0.97 -16.99
N ASN A 286 -24.50 0.20 -16.35
CA ASN A 286 -24.01 0.39 -15.00
C ASN A 286 -24.93 1.36 -14.23
N ILE A 287 -25.16 1.09 -12.94
CA ILE A 287 -25.97 1.94 -12.07
C ILE A 287 -25.44 3.37 -11.99
N ALA A 288 -24.13 3.57 -12.15
CA ALA A 288 -23.50 4.89 -12.18
C ALA A 288 -24.03 5.78 -13.32
N TYR A 289 -24.55 5.18 -14.40
CA TYR A 289 -25.11 5.87 -15.58
C TYR A 289 -26.63 6.08 -15.49
N THR A 290 -27.19 5.92 -14.30
CA THR A 290 -28.60 6.20 -14.00
C THR A 290 -28.75 7.46 -13.18
N PRO A 291 -29.93 8.11 -13.13
CA PRO A 291 -30.16 9.26 -12.24
C PRO A 291 -30.45 8.87 -10.79
N GLN A 292 -30.48 7.57 -10.47
CA GLN A 292 -30.83 7.05 -9.15
C GLN A 292 -29.73 7.32 -8.11
N PHE A 293 -30.08 7.20 -6.82
CA PHE A 293 -29.13 7.19 -5.73
C PHE A 293 -28.13 6.06 -5.91
N LEU A 294 -26.84 6.40 -5.77
CA LEU A 294 -25.74 5.44 -5.76
C LEU A 294 -25.06 5.50 -4.39
N GLY A 295 -25.23 4.44 -3.61
CA GLY A 295 -24.69 4.35 -2.25
C GLY A 295 -23.17 4.32 -2.21
N LEU A 296 -22.61 4.43 -1.01
CA LEU A 296 -21.16 4.40 -0.77
C LEU A 296 -20.53 3.15 -1.36
N HIS A 297 -19.53 3.34 -2.20
CA HIS A 297 -18.81 2.25 -2.88
C HIS A 297 -17.40 2.66 -3.27
N MET A 298 -16.63 1.66 -3.65
CA MET A 298 -15.35 1.76 -4.33
C MET A 298 -15.46 1.12 -5.70
N ASP A 299 -14.79 1.67 -6.69
CA ASP A 299 -14.86 1.21 -8.07
C ASP A 299 -13.99 -0.02 -8.33
N LEU A 300 -14.44 -0.86 -9.28
CA LEU A 300 -13.70 -1.96 -9.90
C LEU A 300 -13.20 -3.05 -8.94
N LEU A 301 -13.90 -3.30 -7.82
CA LEU A 301 -13.53 -4.34 -6.86
C LEU A 301 -13.59 -5.77 -7.43
N TYR A 302 -14.22 -5.96 -8.55
CA TYR A 302 -14.27 -7.22 -9.30
C TYR A 302 -13.02 -7.48 -10.17
N THR A 303 -12.02 -6.58 -10.14
CA THR A 303 -10.71 -6.78 -10.77
C THR A 303 -9.68 -7.22 -9.72
N SER A 304 -8.62 -7.90 -10.14
CA SER A 304 -7.53 -8.32 -9.25
C SER A 304 -6.80 -7.13 -8.63
N ASN A 305 -6.62 -6.05 -9.39
CA ASN A 305 -6.00 -4.81 -8.94
C ASN A 305 -6.93 -3.61 -9.18
N PRO A 306 -7.82 -3.26 -8.23
CA PRO A 306 -8.63 -2.05 -8.31
C PRO A 306 -7.74 -0.79 -8.39
N PRO A 307 -8.15 0.25 -9.13
CA PRO A 307 -7.38 1.47 -9.25
C PRO A 307 -7.13 2.12 -7.88
N HIS A 308 -5.98 2.78 -7.76
CA HIS A 308 -5.65 3.52 -6.54
C HIS A 308 -6.32 4.88 -6.52
N LEU A 309 -6.11 5.70 -7.53
CA LEU A 309 -6.76 7.00 -7.64
C LEU A 309 -7.89 6.99 -8.66
N GLN A 310 -8.95 7.69 -8.30
CA GLN A 310 -10.02 8.04 -9.21
C GLN A 310 -10.10 9.56 -9.33
N LEU A 311 -10.22 10.05 -10.56
CA LEU A 311 -10.43 11.44 -10.89
C LEU A 311 -11.83 11.58 -11.49
N LEU A 312 -12.58 12.59 -11.05
CA LEU A 312 -13.88 12.94 -11.62
C LEU A 312 -13.92 14.43 -11.90
N HIS A 313 -13.87 14.80 -13.17
CA HIS A 313 -13.97 16.19 -13.65
C HIS A 313 -15.41 16.50 -14.03
N SER A 314 -15.96 17.57 -13.48
CA SER A 314 -17.32 18.04 -13.72
C SER A 314 -17.38 18.94 -14.93
N LEU A 315 -17.86 18.39 -16.05
CA LEU A 315 -18.08 19.14 -17.29
C LEU A 315 -19.45 19.85 -17.30
N ARG A 316 -20.50 19.19 -16.76
CA ARG A 316 -21.86 19.76 -16.65
C ARG A 316 -22.47 19.41 -15.30
N ALA A 317 -23.04 20.40 -14.63
CA ALA A 317 -23.68 20.26 -13.31
C ALA A 317 -24.98 21.09 -13.21
N ARG A 318 -25.85 20.99 -14.24
CA ARG A 318 -27.00 21.88 -14.46
C ARG A 318 -28.33 21.35 -13.91
N CYS A 319 -28.36 20.09 -13.44
CA CYS A 319 -29.56 19.48 -12.84
C CYS A 319 -29.60 19.65 -11.33
N PRO A 320 -30.77 19.72 -10.69
CA PRO A 320 -30.91 19.65 -9.24
C PRO A 320 -30.49 18.30 -8.70
N GLY A 321 -29.87 18.26 -7.51
CA GLY A 321 -29.35 17.03 -6.89
C GLY A 321 -27.98 16.63 -7.43
N GLY A 322 -27.63 15.36 -7.22
CA GLY A 322 -26.37 14.77 -7.70
C GLY A 322 -25.15 15.16 -6.88
N GLU A 323 -25.36 15.65 -5.65
CA GLU A 323 -24.29 15.88 -4.68
C GLU A 323 -23.50 14.59 -4.46
N SER A 324 -22.20 14.72 -4.37
CA SER A 324 -21.29 13.62 -4.06
C SER A 324 -21.10 13.52 -2.53
N PHE A 325 -20.99 12.31 -2.04
CA PHE A 325 -20.60 12.01 -0.67
C PHE A 325 -19.25 11.33 -0.66
N PHE A 326 -18.46 11.63 0.35
CA PHE A 326 -17.20 10.97 0.62
C PHE A 326 -17.13 10.53 2.08
N SER A 327 -16.55 9.35 2.35
CA SER A 327 -16.36 8.83 3.71
C SER A 327 -15.00 8.15 3.82
N ASP A 328 -14.24 8.46 4.89
CA ASP A 328 -12.97 7.80 5.17
C ASP A 328 -13.22 6.41 5.76
N SER A 329 -13.15 5.40 4.91
CA SER A 329 -13.37 4.01 5.29
C SER A 329 -12.37 3.49 6.32
N PHE A 330 -11.13 4.05 6.33
CA PHE A 330 -10.11 3.66 7.30
C PHE A 330 -10.44 4.22 8.70
N ALA A 331 -10.89 5.49 8.78
CA ALA A 331 -11.36 6.06 10.03
C ALA A 331 -12.51 5.23 10.63
N ALA A 332 -13.47 4.84 9.79
CA ALA A 332 -14.59 3.98 10.20
C ALA A 332 -14.14 2.58 10.61
N ALA A 333 -13.18 1.98 9.91
CA ALA A 333 -12.63 0.67 10.24
C ALA A 333 -11.87 0.69 11.58
N HIS A 334 -11.08 1.72 11.85
CA HIS A 334 -10.44 1.91 13.15
C HIS A 334 -11.46 2.14 14.27
N GLN A 335 -12.53 2.87 13.99
CA GLN A 335 -13.64 3.02 14.95
C GLN A 335 -14.33 1.68 15.22
N LEU A 336 -14.64 0.90 14.18
CA LEU A 336 -15.23 -0.43 14.32
C LEU A 336 -14.33 -1.36 15.16
N HIS A 337 -13.02 -1.32 14.94
CA HIS A 337 -12.07 -2.11 15.74
C HIS A 337 -12.15 -1.78 17.23
N ARG A 338 -12.26 -0.49 17.59
CA ARG A 338 -12.43 -0.05 18.98
C ARG A 338 -13.77 -0.47 19.57
N GLU A 339 -14.86 -0.38 18.80
CA GLU A 339 -16.20 -0.70 19.25
C GLU A 339 -16.48 -2.21 19.28
N SER A 340 -15.97 -2.95 18.31
CA SER A 340 -16.15 -4.39 18.17
C SER A 340 -15.01 -5.04 17.38
N ALA A 341 -13.96 -5.47 18.08
CA ALA A 341 -12.87 -6.21 17.47
C ALA A 341 -13.35 -7.48 16.74
N HIS A 342 -14.43 -8.11 17.22
CA HIS A 342 -15.03 -9.28 16.56
C HIS A 342 -15.58 -8.93 15.17
N HIS A 343 -16.35 -7.86 15.04
CA HIS A 343 -16.87 -7.41 13.74
C HIS A 343 -15.74 -6.98 12.80
N PHE A 344 -14.73 -6.28 13.33
CA PHE A 344 -13.55 -5.93 12.55
C PHE A 344 -12.83 -7.17 11.99
N CYS A 345 -12.51 -8.16 12.85
CA CYS A 345 -11.89 -9.41 12.42
C CYS A 345 -12.75 -10.17 11.41
N THR A 346 -14.07 -10.15 11.56
CA THR A 346 -14.98 -10.76 10.59
C THR A 346 -14.84 -10.10 9.22
N LEU A 347 -14.77 -8.77 9.15
CA LEU A 347 -14.57 -8.05 7.89
C LEU A 347 -13.17 -8.26 7.27
N CYS A 348 -12.17 -8.61 8.09
CA CYS A 348 -10.82 -8.95 7.61
C CYS A 348 -10.70 -10.38 7.08
N THR A 349 -11.62 -11.28 7.43
CA THR A 349 -11.45 -12.72 7.16
C THR A 349 -12.55 -13.31 6.28
N PHE A 350 -13.74 -12.73 6.28
CA PHE A 350 -14.86 -13.24 5.49
C PHE A 350 -14.68 -12.90 4.00
N PRO A 351 -14.67 -13.89 3.09
CA PRO A 351 -14.50 -13.66 1.67
C PRO A 351 -15.77 -13.12 1.04
N VAL A 352 -15.69 -11.97 0.40
CA VAL A 352 -16.76 -11.36 -0.38
C VAL A 352 -16.36 -11.40 -1.85
N THR A 353 -17.25 -11.92 -2.69
CA THR A 353 -17.05 -11.91 -4.14
C THR A 353 -17.72 -10.69 -4.74
N TYR A 354 -16.98 -9.93 -5.50
CA TYR A 354 -17.49 -8.85 -6.35
C TYR A 354 -17.48 -9.30 -7.78
N HIS A 355 -18.53 -8.94 -8.53
CA HIS A 355 -18.66 -9.33 -9.93
C HIS A 355 -19.22 -8.19 -10.79
N TYR A 356 -18.88 -8.23 -12.06
CA TYR A 356 -19.50 -7.45 -13.12
C TYR A 356 -19.76 -8.40 -14.28
N HIS A 357 -21.01 -8.73 -14.50
CA HIS A 357 -21.44 -9.67 -15.54
C HIS A 357 -22.38 -8.95 -16.51
N HIS A 358 -21.91 -8.77 -17.74
CA HIS A 358 -22.62 -8.16 -18.86
C HIS A 358 -22.27 -8.91 -20.14
N GLU A 359 -22.96 -8.66 -21.25
CA GLU A 359 -22.88 -9.45 -22.50
C GLU A 359 -21.45 -9.84 -22.91
N ASN A 360 -20.49 -8.91 -22.84
CA ASN A 360 -19.11 -9.11 -23.30
C ASN A 360 -18.09 -9.18 -22.16
N TYR A 361 -18.52 -9.09 -20.89
CA TYR A 361 -17.61 -8.99 -19.75
C TYR A 361 -18.10 -9.82 -18.58
N HIS A 362 -17.22 -10.62 -18.02
CA HIS A 362 -17.48 -11.38 -16.81
C HIS A 362 -16.26 -11.26 -15.88
N TYR A 363 -16.19 -10.15 -15.15
CA TYR A 363 -15.17 -9.93 -14.12
C TYR A 363 -15.69 -10.40 -12.78
N HIS A 364 -14.87 -11.08 -12.01
CA HIS A 364 -15.14 -11.41 -10.62
C HIS A 364 -13.84 -11.53 -9.84
N TYR A 365 -13.88 -11.13 -8.60
CA TYR A 365 -12.76 -11.26 -7.69
C TYR A 365 -13.25 -11.38 -6.24
N THR A 366 -12.62 -12.26 -5.45
CA THR A 366 -12.97 -12.49 -4.06
C THR A 366 -11.91 -11.91 -3.14
N ARG A 367 -12.36 -11.11 -2.18
CA ARG A 367 -11.50 -10.46 -1.18
C ARG A 367 -12.26 -10.14 0.09
N PRO A 368 -11.61 -9.98 1.27
CA PRO A 368 -12.27 -9.48 2.46
C PRO A 368 -12.65 -8.00 2.30
N VAL A 369 -13.54 -7.49 3.16
CA VAL A 369 -13.89 -6.06 3.18
C VAL A 369 -12.71 -5.21 3.63
N ILE A 370 -11.93 -5.67 4.59
CA ILE A 370 -10.75 -4.97 5.10
C ILE A 370 -9.51 -5.82 4.81
N ASP A 371 -8.60 -5.31 3.97
CA ASP A 371 -7.29 -5.91 3.76
C ASP A 371 -6.27 -5.21 4.67
N LEU A 372 -5.58 -6.00 5.47
CA LEU A 372 -4.45 -5.55 6.27
C LEU A 372 -3.16 -5.68 5.47
N ALA A 373 -2.20 -4.78 5.72
CA ALA A 373 -0.89 -4.89 5.11
C ALA A 373 -0.22 -6.21 5.52
N PRO A 374 0.49 -6.87 4.59
CA PRO A 374 1.24 -8.07 4.93
C PRO A 374 2.33 -7.73 5.97
N PHE A 375 2.52 -8.62 6.93
CA PHE A 375 3.57 -8.53 7.95
C PHE A 375 3.38 -7.48 9.08
N PRO A 376 2.26 -7.51 9.83
CA PRO A 376 2.10 -6.62 10.99
C PRO A 376 3.05 -6.95 12.16
N LYS A 377 4.02 -7.84 11.98
CA LYS A 377 4.83 -8.42 13.06
C LYS A 377 5.76 -7.43 13.76
N TYR A 378 5.99 -6.26 13.16
CA TYR A 378 6.90 -5.24 13.67
C TYR A 378 6.23 -3.85 13.82
N SER A 379 4.98 -3.72 13.41
CA SER A 379 4.21 -2.51 13.64
C SER A 379 3.72 -2.47 15.09
N ASN A 380 3.66 -1.27 15.65
CA ASN A 380 3.06 -1.03 16.95
C ASN A 380 1.68 -1.72 17.01
N PRO A 381 1.42 -2.63 17.97
CA PRO A 381 0.15 -3.36 18.05
C PRO A 381 -1.07 -2.45 18.22
N THR A 382 -0.88 -1.16 18.46
CA THR A 382 -1.96 -0.18 18.51
C THR A 382 -2.33 0.42 17.15
N THR A 383 -1.49 0.26 16.13
CA THR A 383 -1.77 0.69 14.76
C THR A 383 -1.99 -0.52 13.87
N LEU A 384 -3.23 -0.76 13.47
CA LEU A 384 -3.55 -1.79 12.49
C LEU A 384 -3.29 -1.20 11.09
N PRO A 385 -2.30 -1.71 10.35
CA PRO A 385 -1.99 -1.19 9.02
C PRO A 385 -3.05 -1.66 8.02
N ILE A 386 -4.10 -0.88 7.84
CA ILE A 386 -5.10 -1.13 6.80
C ILE A 386 -4.48 -0.78 5.46
N GLN A 387 -4.36 -1.77 4.57
CA GLN A 387 -3.85 -1.56 3.23
C GLN A 387 -4.92 -0.98 2.31
N ARG A 388 -6.12 -1.55 2.38
CA ARG A 388 -7.29 -1.09 1.63
C ARG A 388 -8.58 -1.55 2.28
N VAL A 389 -9.67 -0.89 1.91
CA VAL A 389 -11.03 -1.34 2.17
C VAL A 389 -11.68 -1.71 0.83
N ASN A 390 -12.52 -2.72 0.83
CA ASN A 390 -13.24 -3.22 -0.33
C ASN A 390 -14.73 -3.21 0.00
N TRP A 391 -15.43 -2.15 -0.40
CA TRP A 391 -16.84 -1.97 -0.13
C TRP A 391 -17.56 -1.49 -1.38
N ALA A 392 -18.35 -2.36 -2.00
CA ALA A 392 -19.15 -2.02 -3.16
C ALA A 392 -20.42 -2.91 -3.22
N PRO A 393 -21.42 -2.66 -2.37
CA PRO A 393 -22.63 -3.46 -2.32
C PRO A 393 -23.33 -3.66 -3.67
N PRO A 394 -23.38 -2.66 -4.59
CA PRO A 394 -24.02 -2.85 -5.90
C PRO A 394 -23.35 -3.91 -6.80
N PHE A 395 -22.09 -4.23 -6.53
CA PHE A 395 -21.32 -5.20 -7.32
C PHE A 395 -21.01 -6.49 -6.56
N GLN A 396 -21.67 -6.70 -5.43
CA GLN A 396 -21.51 -7.91 -4.63
C GLN A 396 -22.23 -9.08 -5.29
N ALA A 397 -21.51 -10.18 -5.51
CA ALA A 397 -22.08 -11.42 -6.00
C ALA A 397 -22.92 -12.14 -4.94
N PRO A 398 -23.86 -13.00 -5.31
CA PRO A 398 -24.57 -13.85 -4.37
C PRO A 398 -23.61 -14.70 -3.54
N PHE A 399 -23.90 -14.86 -2.26
CA PHE A 399 -23.16 -15.77 -1.39
C PHE A 399 -23.49 -17.23 -1.68
N GLU A 400 -22.51 -18.12 -1.52
CA GLU A 400 -22.74 -19.56 -1.57
C GLU A 400 -23.60 -20.01 -0.38
N ALA A 401 -24.79 -20.50 -0.66
CA ALA A 401 -25.74 -21.00 0.35
C ALA A 401 -25.62 -22.52 0.53
N ARG A 402 -24.60 -22.99 1.26
CA ARG A 402 -24.56 -24.39 1.71
C ARG A 402 -25.19 -24.50 3.10
N ILE A 403 -26.43 -25.00 3.16
CA ILE A 403 -27.10 -25.33 4.42
C ILE A 403 -26.37 -26.51 5.06
N GLY A 404 -26.09 -26.44 6.37
CA GLY A 404 -25.43 -27.53 7.15
C GLY A 404 -23.91 -27.43 7.25
N SER A 405 -23.29 -26.36 6.75
CA SER A 405 -21.88 -26.07 6.96
C SER A 405 -21.69 -24.93 7.96
N ASN A 406 -20.54 -24.88 8.63
CA ASN A 406 -20.14 -23.74 9.49
C ASN A 406 -20.17 -22.37 8.74
N ARG A 407 -20.23 -22.38 7.42
CA ARG A 407 -20.30 -21.18 6.57
C ARG A 407 -21.61 -20.39 6.74
N ALA A 408 -22.74 -21.06 7.02
CA ALA A 408 -24.00 -20.36 7.29
C ALA A 408 -23.93 -19.46 8.53
N THR A 409 -23.25 -19.92 9.57
CA THR A 409 -23.00 -19.12 10.77
C THR A 409 -22.05 -17.95 10.50
N LEU A 410 -21.02 -18.17 9.66
CA LEU A 410 -20.10 -17.12 9.24
C LEU A 410 -20.79 -16.02 8.44
N LEU A 411 -21.75 -16.36 7.57
CA LEU A 411 -22.53 -15.36 6.81
C LEU A 411 -23.36 -14.47 7.75
N ARG A 412 -24.00 -15.03 8.79
CA ARG A 412 -24.73 -14.22 9.78
C ARG A 412 -23.82 -13.26 10.53
N SER A 413 -22.62 -13.73 10.93
CA SER A 413 -21.60 -12.88 11.55
C SER A 413 -21.13 -11.76 10.60
N PHE A 414 -20.95 -12.09 9.30
CA PHE A 414 -20.60 -11.11 8.30
C PHE A 414 -21.71 -10.06 8.10
N ILE A 415 -22.98 -10.46 8.07
CA ILE A 415 -24.12 -9.54 7.96
C ILE A 415 -24.14 -8.59 9.16
N ALA A 416 -23.96 -9.10 10.38
CA ALA A 416 -23.90 -8.26 11.59
C ALA A 416 -22.73 -7.28 11.56
N ALA A 417 -21.54 -7.75 11.15
CA ALA A 417 -20.35 -6.92 11.02
C ALA A 417 -20.52 -5.84 9.93
N SER A 418 -21.08 -6.21 8.79
CA SER A 418 -21.38 -5.29 7.68
C SER A 418 -22.38 -4.21 8.08
N HIS A 419 -23.42 -4.58 8.83
CA HIS A 419 -24.39 -3.62 9.37
C HIS A 419 -23.74 -2.60 10.30
N SER A 420 -22.87 -3.07 11.20
CA SER A 420 -22.13 -2.18 12.10
C SER A 420 -21.20 -1.24 11.35
N TYR A 421 -20.53 -1.74 10.33
CA TYR A 421 -19.61 -0.95 9.50
C TYR A 421 -20.34 0.06 8.61
N GLU A 422 -21.44 -0.36 7.98
CA GLU A 422 -22.29 0.50 7.16
C GLU A 422 -22.82 1.69 7.97
N LYS A 423 -23.29 1.45 9.20
CA LYS A 423 -23.75 2.51 10.11
C LYS A 423 -22.64 3.54 10.40
N LEU A 424 -21.38 3.12 10.46
CA LEU A 424 -20.27 4.04 10.69
C LEU A 424 -19.94 4.86 9.43
N ILE A 425 -19.79 4.20 8.28
CA ILE A 425 -19.43 4.89 7.03
C ILE A 425 -20.52 5.84 6.52
N SER A 426 -21.80 5.55 6.81
CA SER A 426 -22.96 6.34 6.36
C SER A 426 -23.44 7.37 7.39
N SER A 427 -22.83 7.44 8.58
CA SER A 427 -23.22 8.40 9.59
C SER A 427 -22.96 9.85 9.13
N GLU A 428 -23.86 10.78 9.47
CA GLU A 428 -23.71 12.22 9.15
C GLU A 428 -22.36 12.78 9.66
N LYS A 429 -21.87 12.25 10.77
CA LYS A 429 -20.57 12.63 11.33
C LYS A 429 -19.40 12.30 10.37
N ASN A 430 -19.50 11.21 9.61
CA ASN A 430 -18.42 10.70 8.76
C ASN A 430 -18.61 11.03 7.28
N LEU A 431 -19.81 11.54 6.89
CA LEU A 431 -20.10 11.90 5.51
C LEU A 431 -19.71 13.34 5.22
N TYR A 432 -18.81 13.52 4.25
CA TYR A 432 -18.53 14.82 3.64
C TYR A 432 -19.34 14.94 2.36
N GLU A 433 -20.28 15.89 2.33
CA GLU A 433 -21.14 16.16 1.18
C GLU A 433 -20.60 17.35 0.40
N TYR A 434 -20.46 17.20 -0.91
CA TYR A 434 -20.08 18.28 -1.79
C TYR A 434 -20.70 18.15 -3.18
N ARG A 435 -21.25 19.24 -3.71
CA ARG A 435 -21.74 19.31 -5.09
C ARG A 435 -20.65 19.93 -5.97
N LEU A 436 -20.08 19.10 -6.87
CA LEU A 436 -19.11 19.57 -7.85
C LEU A 436 -19.76 20.55 -8.82
N ASN A 437 -19.17 21.73 -8.98
CA ASN A 437 -19.52 22.70 -9.99
C ASN A 437 -18.81 22.39 -11.32
N GLU A 438 -19.28 23.02 -12.42
CA GLU A 438 -18.59 22.93 -13.70
C GLU A 438 -17.18 23.51 -13.57
N GLY A 439 -16.17 22.83 -14.13
CA GLY A 439 -14.76 23.21 -14.01
C GLY A 439 -14.09 22.79 -12.70
N GLU A 440 -14.73 21.97 -11.89
CA GLU A 440 -14.10 21.36 -10.71
C GLU A 440 -13.76 19.89 -10.96
N CYS A 441 -12.68 19.42 -10.33
CA CYS A 441 -12.28 18.02 -10.36
C CYS A 441 -11.96 17.54 -8.96
N VAL A 442 -12.48 16.37 -8.58
CA VAL A 442 -12.09 15.67 -7.37
C VAL A 442 -11.15 14.52 -7.70
N ILE A 443 -10.12 14.34 -6.89
CA ILE A 443 -9.20 13.19 -6.92
C ILE A 443 -9.27 12.51 -5.57
N PHE A 444 -9.48 11.21 -5.55
CA PHE A 444 -9.53 10.47 -4.29
C PHE A 444 -8.92 9.07 -4.39
N ASP A 445 -8.44 8.59 -3.25
CA ASP A 445 -7.94 7.23 -3.06
C ASP A 445 -9.12 6.25 -3.04
N ASN A 446 -9.36 5.57 -4.14
CA ASN A 446 -10.45 4.61 -4.32
C ASN A 446 -10.28 3.33 -3.48
N ARG A 447 -9.16 3.15 -2.78
CA ARG A 447 -8.94 2.04 -1.84
C ARG A 447 -9.20 2.43 -0.39
N ARG A 448 -9.42 3.73 -0.14
CA ARG A 448 -9.64 4.32 1.17
C ARG A 448 -10.92 5.14 1.25
N VAL A 449 -11.16 6.03 0.30
CA VAL A 449 -12.29 6.96 0.33
C VAL A 449 -13.47 6.36 -0.42
N LEU A 450 -14.52 6.05 0.32
CA LEU A 450 -15.80 5.67 -0.24
C LEU A 450 -16.46 6.88 -0.86
N HIS A 451 -17.09 6.68 -2.00
CA HIS A 451 -17.84 7.73 -2.68
C HIS A 451 -19.27 7.29 -3.00
N ALA A 452 -20.17 8.26 -3.04
CA ALA A 452 -21.57 8.06 -3.33
C ALA A 452 -22.14 9.28 -4.06
N ARG A 453 -23.35 9.15 -4.56
CA ARG A 453 -24.04 10.25 -5.25
C ARG A 453 -25.52 10.24 -4.93
N LYS A 454 -26.06 11.43 -4.56
CA LYS A 454 -27.51 11.63 -4.48
C LYS A 454 -28.18 11.42 -5.83
N ALA A 455 -29.44 11.03 -5.78
CA ALA A 455 -30.29 11.06 -6.97
C ALA A 455 -30.36 12.49 -7.54
N PHE A 456 -30.54 12.60 -8.84
CA PHE A 456 -30.67 13.87 -9.53
C PHE A 456 -31.80 13.83 -10.57
N ASP A 457 -32.32 15.01 -10.89
CA ASP A 457 -33.40 15.15 -11.87
C ASP A 457 -32.81 15.40 -13.26
N ALA A 458 -32.59 14.32 -14.01
CA ALA A 458 -32.06 14.38 -15.39
C ALA A 458 -33.00 15.08 -16.39
N THR A 459 -34.26 15.37 -16.03
CA THR A 459 -35.20 16.08 -16.89
C THR A 459 -35.01 17.61 -16.83
N LYS A 460 -34.35 18.11 -15.78
CA LYS A 460 -34.15 19.55 -15.51
C LYS A 460 -32.77 20.06 -15.86
N GLY A 461 -31.94 19.27 -16.50
CA GLY A 461 -30.61 19.69 -16.89
C GLY A 461 -29.66 18.53 -17.15
N GLU A 462 -28.46 18.86 -17.56
CA GLU A 462 -27.42 17.87 -17.82
C GLU A 462 -26.46 17.74 -16.63
N ARG A 463 -26.10 16.49 -16.32
CA ARG A 463 -25.00 16.15 -15.43
C ARG A 463 -24.01 15.26 -16.18
N TRP A 464 -22.77 15.74 -16.27
CA TRP A 464 -21.71 15.02 -16.96
C TRP A 464 -20.40 15.15 -16.22
N LEU A 465 -19.90 14.02 -15.72
CA LEU A 465 -18.55 13.91 -15.20
C LEU A 465 -17.71 13.06 -16.15
N LYS A 466 -16.46 13.45 -16.34
CA LYS A 466 -15.44 12.67 -17.06
C LYS A 466 -14.50 12.05 -16.04
N GLY A 467 -14.32 10.73 -16.10
CA GLY A 467 -13.50 9.98 -15.15
C GLY A 467 -12.21 9.45 -15.74
N ALA A 468 -11.19 9.30 -14.89
CA ALA A 468 -9.94 8.61 -15.18
C ALA A 468 -9.42 7.90 -13.92
N TYR A 469 -8.56 6.87 -14.11
CA TYR A 469 -7.91 6.15 -13.02
C TYR A 469 -6.39 6.24 -13.14
N VAL A 470 -5.71 6.16 -11.96
CA VAL A 470 -4.25 6.04 -11.85
C VAL A 470 -3.92 4.95 -10.83
N ASP A 471 -2.93 4.11 -11.14
CA ASP A 471 -2.47 3.04 -10.23
C ASP A 471 -1.52 3.56 -9.15
N ASP A 472 -1.40 2.78 -8.09
CA ASP A 472 -0.54 3.07 -6.92
C ASP A 472 0.94 3.19 -7.28
N ASP A 473 1.47 2.29 -8.11
CA ASP A 473 2.86 2.34 -8.56
C ASP A 473 3.20 3.69 -9.19
N VAL A 474 2.30 4.19 -10.04
CA VAL A 474 2.46 5.47 -10.75
C VAL A 474 2.41 6.64 -9.76
N PHE A 475 1.44 6.63 -8.85
CA PHE A 475 1.25 7.68 -7.84
C PHE A 475 2.46 7.75 -6.89
N PHE A 476 2.84 6.63 -6.29
CA PHE A 476 3.95 6.62 -5.33
C PHE A 476 5.29 6.90 -6.00
N SER A 477 5.51 6.46 -7.24
CA SER A 477 6.70 6.80 -8.01
C SER A 477 6.80 8.33 -8.19
N LYS A 478 5.70 8.98 -8.61
CA LYS A 478 5.69 10.44 -8.78
C LYS A 478 5.93 11.17 -7.46
N LEU A 479 5.27 10.74 -6.39
CA LEU A 479 5.40 11.37 -5.07
C LEU A 479 6.86 11.31 -4.57
N ARG A 480 7.53 10.15 -4.71
CA ARG A 480 8.94 9.98 -4.32
C ARG A 480 9.88 10.86 -5.14
N VAL A 481 9.68 10.94 -6.47
CA VAL A 481 10.48 11.80 -7.35
C VAL A 481 10.35 13.28 -6.96
N LEU A 482 9.12 13.72 -6.64
CA LEU A 482 8.89 15.09 -6.20
C LEU A 482 9.49 15.34 -4.81
N GLN A 483 9.37 14.38 -3.90
CA GLN A 483 9.99 14.47 -2.57
C GLN A 483 11.52 14.59 -2.67
N GLU A 484 12.16 13.77 -3.51
CA GLU A 484 13.60 13.87 -3.78
C GLU A 484 13.98 15.24 -4.31
N LYS A 485 13.17 15.77 -5.24
CA LYS A 485 13.40 17.08 -5.86
C LYS A 485 13.24 18.24 -4.88
N MET A 486 12.24 18.19 -3.98
CA MET A 486 11.89 19.27 -3.07
C MET A 486 12.68 19.24 -1.75
N GLU A 487 12.89 18.06 -1.20
CA GLU A 487 13.53 17.88 0.10
C GLU A 487 15.01 17.48 0.00
N GLY A 488 15.50 17.17 -1.20
CA GLY A 488 16.87 16.71 -1.43
C GLY A 488 17.14 15.29 -0.93
N ARG A 489 16.12 14.60 -0.45
CA ARG A 489 16.21 13.23 0.06
C ARG A 489 15.03 12.40 -0.40
N TRP A 490 15.29 11.16 -0.68
CA TRP A 490 14.30 10.20 -1.07
C TRP A 490 14.39 8.97 -0.16
N VAL A 491 13.26 8.57 0.40
CA VAL A 491 13.14 7.37 1.21
C VAL A 491 12.35 6.34 0.41
N ALA A 492 13.06 5.48 -0.33
CA ALA A 492 12.46 4.30 -0.93
C ALA A 492 13.29 3.09 -0.53
N GLU A 493 12.65 2.02 -0.14
CA GLU A 493 13.28 0.74 0.18
C GLU A 493 14.38 0.84 1.27
N GLY A 494 14.24 1.77 2.20
CA GLY A 494 15.24 1.99 3.25
C GLY A 494 16.55 2.64 2.77
N VAL A 495 16.59 3.14 1.55
CA VAL A 495 17.75 3.86 1.00
C VAL A 495 17.40 5.33 0.88
N VAL A 496 18.01 6.16 1.71
CA VAL A 496 17.98 7.62 1.52
C VAL A 496 19.09 7.98 0.54
N ARG A 497 18.74 8.60 -0.57
CA ARG A 497 19.73 9.20 -1.48
C ARG A 497 19.85 10.68 -1.16
N GLU A 498 21.06 11.12 -0.88
CA GLU A 498 21.38 12.53 -0.82
C GLU A 498 21.44 13.09 -2.24
N LYS A 499 21.01 14.34 -2.41
CA LYS A 499 21.25 15.06 -3.66
C LYS A 499 22.74 15.01 -3.94
N VAL A 500 23.11 14.42 -5.06
CA VAL A 500 24.42 14.69 -5.68
C VAL A 500 24.28 16.10 -6.25
N ALA A 501 25.01 17.05 -5.68
CA ALA A 501 25.07 18.43 -6.13
C ALA A 501 25.60 18.54 -7.56
#